data_8497e5dc37e4dda61525e07b492a7f21
#
_entry.id   8497e5dc37e4dda61525e07b492a7f21
#
_cell.length_a   1.000
_cell.length_b   1.000
_cell.length_c   1.000
_cell.angle_alpha   90.00
_cell.angle_beta   90.00
_cell.angle_gamma   90.00
#
_symmetry.space_group_name_H-M   'P 1'
#
loop_
_entity.id
_entity.type
_entity.pdbx_description
1 polymer ?
#
loop_
_entity_poly.entity_id
_entity_poly.type
_entity_poly.pdbx_seq_one_letter_code
_entity_poly.pdbx_strand_id
1 'polypeptide(L)'
;MTAHTCDGWYDARTYVVPGKTHKPEDTFKCYRDHLHADYAEPELIGEIPEAPVTYTYFHAGYPYMNEHQVIMGETTIGNRSELSTDIGLLYIDTLQILGLQRAKTAREAVQIMGELAETYGYIDGGECLTVGDPNEIWHFEVMPPGNFQKGAIWAAVRIPEGHVGVSANRSRICEVNPDDPENYMCSSNVFDVAIENGWWDPESGEEFLFWKAYCPSNWFGCKLREWRVLSMVAPSLNLDPNADRYPFTVKAERPITVQDMMNIYRDHYQGTEFDMADAPGWYLKDAEGNPVVDKEGNPVKTPYAQPNPGTARRQQIGIPVNMRNIAVPYCSYFTIVQARDWLPDPVGGLCWFGLSNPLSSVYVPIYCGVDSLPKNYAVNDRKVFTFDSMKESAWWVFEYMDNLVSRRYVDILADLNKVREPFEAEQFELQPVIEKAAVELYEKDPALAKTFLTNYTHSRCAKAVDTYYRTAEELTLKWNDNTF
;
A
#
# COMPACT_ATOMS: atom_id res chain seq x y z
N MET A 1 -6.99 -6.23 9.06
CA MET A 1 -6.22 -6.24 7.79
C MET A 1 -5.81 -4.82 7.44
N THR A 2 -4.58 -4.63 7.00
CA THR A 2 -4.12 -3.39 6.34
C THR A 2 -3.81 -3.70 4.89
N ALA A 3 -3.81 -2.69 4.02
CA ALA A 3 -3.44 -2.86 2.62
C ALA A 3 -2.80 -1.58 2.10
N HIS A 4 -1.85 -1.73 1.18
CA HIS A 4 -1.04 -0.63 0.66
C HIS A 4 -0.66 -0.87 -0.79
N THR A 5 -0.56 0.22 -1.57
CA THR A 5 0.11 0.24 -2.87
C THR A 5 1.22 1.28 -2.83
N CYS A 6 2.45 0.85 -3.05
CA CYS A 6 3.58 1.74 -3.21
C CYS A 6 3.72 2.14 -4.66
N ASP A 7 3.52 3.40 -4.97
CA ASP A 7 3.64 3.90 -6.34
C ASP A 7 5.01 4.58 -6.58
N GLY A 8 5.28 4.86 -7.85
CA GLY A 8 6.52 5.47 -8.28
C GLY A 8 7.69 4.50 -8.42
N TRP A 9 8.88 5.06 -8.38
CA TRP A 9 10.14 4.36 -8.56
C TRP A 9 10.80 4.02 -7.21
N TYR A 10 9.97 3.68 -6.21
CA TYR A 10 10.45 3.29 -4.89
C TYR A 10 11.01 1.87 -4.87
N ASP A 11 11.68 1.54 -3.78
CA ASP A 11 12.26 0.23 -3.56
C ASP A 11 11.19 -0.86 -3.54
N ALA A 12 11.20 -1.73 -4.54
CA ALA A 12 10.28 -2.87 -4.65
C ALA A 12 10.87 -4.17 -4.07
N ARG A 13 12.09 -4.12 -3.50
CA ARG A 13 12.68 -5.30 -2.86
C ARG A 13 11.88 -5.67 -1.63
N THR A 14 11.72 -6.99 -1.41
CA THR A 14 11.23 -7.48 -0.12
C THR A 14 12.13 -8.61 0.38
N TYR A 15 12.46 -8.56 1.65
CA TYR A 15 13.30 -9.54 2.33
C TYR A 15 13.07 -9.50 3.85
N VAL A 16 13.49 -10.55 4.52
CA VAL A 16 13.42 -10.64 5.98
C VAL A 16 14.62 -9.97 6.60
N VAL A 17 14.38 -9.08 7.56
CA VAL A 17 15.41 -8.48 8.42
C VAL A 17 15.30 -9.15 9.79
N PRO A 18 16.28 -9.97 10.18
CA PRO A 18 16.20 -10.71 11.44
C PRO A 18 16.34 -9.79 12.67
N GLY A 19 15.52 -10.04 13.66
CA GLY A 19 15.67 -9.42 14.97
C GLY A 19 16.93 -9.88 15.69
N LYS A 20 17.41 -9.09 16.63
CA LYS A 20 18.62 -9.39 17.40
C LYS A 20 18.67 -8.66 18.74
N THR A 21 19.58 -9.09 19.61
CA THR A 21 19.94 -8.37 20.83
C THR A 21 21.09 -7.40 20.52
N HIS A 22 20.98 -6.20 21.02
CA HIS A 22 21.95 -5.11 20.83
C HIS A 22 22.69 -4.81 22.14
N LYS A 23 23.87 -4.23 21.98
CA LYS A 23 24.62 -3.67 23.10
C LYS A 23 24.17 -2.24 23.38
N PRO A 24 24.41 -1.70 24.58
CA PRO A 24 24.05 -0.33 24.92
C PRO A 24 24.70 0.75 24.05
N GLU A 25 25.83 0.45 23.42
CA GLU A 25 26.56 1.36 22.52
C GLU A 25 26.10 1.27 21.06
N ASP A 26 25.25 0.30 20.70
CA ASP A 26 24.77 0.14 19.35
C ASP A 26 23.78 1.28 18.98
N THR A 27 23.87 1.75 17.74
CA THR A 27 23.03 2.83 17.22
C THR A 27 22.32 2.41 15.94
N PHE A 28 21.12 2.94 15.75
CA PHE A 28 20.39 2.89 14.49
C PHE A 28 20.79 4.10 13.63
N LYS A 29 21.16 3.85 12.38
CA LYS A 29 21.58 4.89 11.43
C LYS A 29 20.40 5.47 10.68
N CYS A 30 20.25 6.78 10.72
CA CYS A 30 19.21 7.51 10.00
C CYS A 30 19.80 8.09 8.72
N TYR A 31 19.12 7.84 7.60
CA TYR A 31 19.55 8.27 6.29
C TYR A 31 18.52 9.21 5.66
N ARG A 32 19.00 10.12 4.80
CA ARG A 32 18.16 11.03 4.03
C ARG A 32 17.61 10.27 2.82
N ASP A 33 16.28 10.27 2.67
CA ASP A 33 15.56 9.84 1.47
C ASP A 33 16.12 8.55 0.81
N HIS A 34 16.19 7.48 1.59
CA HIS A 34 16.77 6.21 1.10
C HIS A 34 15.76 5.32 0.35
N LEU A 35 14.49 5.72 0.26
CA LEU A 35 13.47 5.00 -0.51
C LEU A 35 13.77 4.94 -2.00
N HIS A 36 14.46 5.95 -2.52
CA HIS A 36 14.94 5.99 -3.89
C HIS A 36 16.29 5.25 -4.04
N ALA A 37 16.35 4.01 -3.59
CA ALA A 37 17.55 3.17 -3.46
C ALA A 37 18.42 3.05 -4.73
N ASP A 38 17.91 3.50 -5.87
CA ASP A 38 18.59 3.35 -7.16
C ASP A 38 19.49 4.52 -7.56
N TYR A 39 19.49 5.63 -6.83
CA TYR A 39 20.01 6.88 -7.40
C TYR A 39 21.31 7.40 -6.78
N ALA A 40 21.55 7.11 -5.51
CA ALA A 40 22.81 7.43 -4.84
C ALA A 40 22.96 6.58 -3.57
N GLU A 41 24.19 6.49 -3.06
CA GLU A 41 24.39 6.03 -1.68
C GLU A 41 23.63 6.99 -0.75
N PRO A 42 22.78 6.49 0.15
CA PRO A 42 21.98 7.34 1.02
C PRO A 42 22.90 8.14 1.94
N GLU A 43 22.61 9.43 2.11
CA GLU A 43 23.33 10.31 3.01
C GLU A 43 23.01 9.96 4.46
N LEU A 44 24.03 9.62 5.26
CA LEU A 44 23.87 9.45 6.70
C LEU A 44 23.67 10.83 7.34
N ILE A 45 22.49 11.07 7.95
CA ILE A 45 22.13 12.34 8.59
C ILE A 45 22.22 12.31 10.10
N GLY A 46 22.35 11.13 10.71
CA GLY A 46 22.53 10.97 12.15
C GLY A 46 22.32 9.57 12.63
N GLU A 47 22.40 9.39 13.93
CA GLU A 47 22.23 8.11 14.61
C GLU A 47 21.37 8.30 15.87
N ILE A 48 20.58 7.31 16.21
CA ILE A 48 19.80 7.24 17.44
C ILE A 48 20.14 5.97 18.21
N PRO A 49 19.91 5.90 19.53
CA PRO A 49 20.14 4.66 20.29
C PRO A 49 19.30 3.51 19.72
N GLU A 50 19.95 2.35 19.58
CA GLU A 50 19.23 1.14 19.20
C GLU A 50 18.41 0.59 20.38
N ALA A 51 17.31 -0.10 20.10
CA ALA A 51 16.57 -0.81 21.13
C ALA A 51 17.39 -2.01 21.65
N PRO A 52 17.32 -2.37 22.94
CA PRO A 52 18.06 -3.52 23.48
C PRO A 52 17.76 -4.84 22.77
N VAL A 53 16.54 -4.98 22.26
CA VAL A 53 16.09 -6.10 21.44
C VAL A 53 15.26 -5.54 20.29
N THR A 54 15.56 -6.00 19.07
CA THR A 54 14.74 -5.72 17.89
C THR A 54 14.08 -7.00 17.40
N TYR A 55 12.89 -6.86 16.81
CA TYR A 55 12.11 -7.98 16.28
C TYR A 55 12.36 -8.16 14.78
N THR A 56 12.17 -9.38 14.31
CA THR A 56 12.21 -9.70 12.89
C THR A 56 11.08 -8.95 12.15
N TYR A 57 11.41 -8.28 11.05
CA TYR A 57 10.42 -7.61 10.22
C TYR A 57 10.68 -7.83 8.72
N PHE A 58 9.69 -7.49 7.91
CA PHE A 58 9.75 -7.62 6.45
C PHE A 58 9.99 -6.25 5.83
N HIS A 59 11.14 -6.14 5.18
CA HIS A 59 11.53 -4.95 4.44
C HIS A 59 10.74 -4.87 3.11
N ALA A 60 10.33 -3.66 2.77
CA ALA A 60 9.98 -3.15 1.47
C ALA A 60 10.33 -1.66 1.46
N GLY A 61 10.06 -0.92 0.40
CA GLY A 61 10.20 0.56 0.45
C GLY A 61 9.52 1.12 1.70
N TYR A 62 8.29 0.65 1.96
CA TYR A 62 7.60 0.84 3.24
C TYR A 62 7.42 -0.54 3.91
N PRO A 63 8.14 -0.86 4.99
CA PRO A 63 8.04 -2.14 5.69
C PRO A 63 6.63 -2.42 6.18
N TYR A 64 6.18 -3.68 6.12
CA TYR A 64 4.75 -3.96 6.24
C TYR A 64 4.33 -4.89 7.36
N MET A 65 5.24 -5.67 7.97
CA MET A 65 4.89 -6.66 8.99
C MET A 65 6.09 -7.05 9.84
N ASN A 66 5.87 -7.40 11.11
CA ASN A 66 6.87 -8.03 11.98
C ASN A 66 6.43 -9.41 12.48
N GLU A 67 7.31 -10.09 13.22
CA GLU A 67 7.07 -11.45 13.76
C GLU A 67 5.99 -11.53 14.85
N HIS A 68 5.55 -10.39 15.40
CA HIS A 68 4.44 -10.27 16.35
C HIS A 68 3.11 -9.87 15.69
N GLN A 69 3.00 -9.97 14.38
CA GLN A 69 1.82 -9.58 13.62
C GLN A 69 1.47 -8.07 13.71
N VAL A 70 2.42 -7.21 14.06
CA VAL A 70 2.23 -5.77 13.83
C VAL A 70 2.33 -5.54 12.34
N ILE A 71 1.29 -4.93 11.76
CA ILE A 71 1.14 -4.74 10.31
C ILE A 71 0.96 -3.26 9.99
N MET A 72 1.55 -2.80 8.89
CA MET A 72 1.50 -1.40 8.49
C MET A 72 1.23 -1.22 7.00
N GLY A 73 0.61 -0.08 6.66
CA GLY A 73 0.47 0.42 5.30
C GLY A 73 0.62 1.93 5.29
N GLU A 74 1.33 2.47 4.32
CA GLU A 74 1.68 3.89 4.24
C GLU A 74 0.81 4.61 3.19
N THR A 75 0.64 5.94 3.34
CA THR A 75 0.04 6.84 2.34
C THR A 75 0.49 8.27 2.57
N THR A 76 1.19 8.85 1.61
CA THR A 76 1.54 10.30 1.64
C THR A 76 0.27 11.15 1.62
N ILE A 77 0.11 12.06 2.57
CA ILE A 77 -1.08 12.93 2.68
C ILE A 77 -0.79 14.40 2.37
N GLY A 78 0.48 14.79 2.44
CA GLY A 78 0.90 16.19 2.34
C GLY A 78 0.47 17.03 3.55
N ASN A 79 1.08 18.20 3.70
CA ASN A 79 0.80 19.14 4.78
C ASN A 79 0.93 20.57 4.28
N ARG A 80 0.62 21.55 5.16
CA ARG A 80 0.92 22.96 4.90
C ARG A 80 2.42 23.16 4.73
N SER A 81 2.82 23.99 3.75
CA SER A 81 4.23 24.27 3.46
C SER A 81 4.98 24.89 4.63
N GLU A 82 4.27 25.61 5.50
CA GLU A 82 4.80 26.26 6.71
C GLU A 82 5.32 25.26 7.75
N LEU A 83 4.89 23.99 7.66
CA LEU A 83 5.34 22.93 8.55
C LEU A 83 6.66 22.30 8.13
N SER A 84 7.16 22.57 6.93
CA SER A 84 8.42 21.99 6.47
C SER A 84 9.60 22.39 7.34
N THR A 85 10.46 21.42 7.68
CA THR A 85 11.72 21.61 8.39
C THR A 85 12.74 20.58 7.92
N ASP A 86 14.03 20.91 8.06
CA ASP A 86 15.16 20.01 7.85
C ASP A 86 15.87 19.65 9.18
N ILE A 87 15.25 20.04 10.30
CA ILE A 87 15.81 19.82 11.65
C ILE A 87 15.23 18.55 12.24
N GLY A 88 15.85 17.43 11.93
CA GLY A 88 15.45 16.11 12.42
C GLY A 88 16.20 14.98 11.74
N LEU A 89 15.83 13.75 12.09
CA LEU A 89 16.50 12.54 11.62
C LEU A 89 15.56 11.52 10.97
N LEU A 90 14.23 11.70 11.08
CA LEU A 90 13.29 10.62 10.78
C LEU A 90 12.40 10.97 9.59
N TYR A 91 12.34 10.04 8.65
CA TYR A 91 11.38 9.94 7.56
C TYR A 91 10.34 8.88 7.89
N ILE A 92 9.25 8.79 7.12
CA ILE A 92 8.15 7.88 7.42
C ILE A 92 8.57 6.41 7.36
N ASP A 93 9.36 6.01 6.37
CA ASP A 93 9.88 4.66 6.24
C ASP A 93 10.81 4.27 7.42
N THR A 94 11.62 5.22 7.87
CA THR A 94 12.45 5.07 9.09
C THR A 94 11.57 4.87 10.33
N LEU A 95 10.48 5.63 10.47
CA LEU A 95 9.52 5.42 11.56
C LEU A 95 8.86 4.05 11.49
N GLN A 96 8.48 3.58 10.29
CA GLN A 96 7.93 2.24 10.11
C GLN A 96 8.93 1.14 10.53
N ILE A 97 10.20 1.25 10.12
CA ILE A 97 11.26 0.34 10.56
C ILE A 97 11.34 0.32 12.08
N LEU A 98 11.44 1.50 12.71
CA LEU A 98 11.58 1.63 14.15
C LEU A 98 10.36 1.10 14.91
N GLY A 99 9.16 1.33 14.38
CA GLY A 99 7.92 0.80 14.95
C GLY A 99 7.86 -0.73 14.85
N LEU A 100 8.13 -1.30 13.66
CA LEU A 100 8.07 -2.75 13.46
C LEU A 100 9.16 -3.50 14.23
N GLN A 101 10.37 -2.98 14.34
CA GLN A 101 11.44 -3.65 15.07
C GLN A 101 11.35 -3.53 16.59
N ARG A 102 10.46 -2.68 17.13
CA ARG A 102 10.39 -2.37 18.57
C ARG A 102 9.06 -2.70 19.23
N ALA A 103 7.97 -2.84 18.46
CA ALA A 103 6.63 -3.02 18.98
C ALA A 103 6.11 -4.47 18.85
N LYS A 104 5.26 -4.87 19.79
CA LYS A 104 4.51 -6.13 19.77
C LYS A 104 3.03 -5.94 19.49
N THR A 105 2.54 -4.71 19.61
CA THR A 105 1.13 -4.36 19.35
C THR A 105 1.05 -3.11 18.50
N ALA A 106 -0.09 -2.91 17.87
CA ALA A 106 -0.36 -1.71 17.08
C ALA A 106 -0.27 -0.43 17.92
N ARG A 107 -0.86 -0.46 19.10
CA ARG A 107 -0.83 0.66 20.06
C ARG A 107 0.59 1.03 20.49
N GLU A 108 1.39 0.03 20.85
CA GLU A 108 2.80 0.22 21.18
C GLU A 108 3.59 0.81 20.00
N ALA A 109 3.32 0.35 18.76
CA ALA A 109 3.97 0.88 17.58
C ALA A 109 3.64 2.37 17.34
N VAL A 110 2.37 2.76 17.49
CA VAL A 110 1.94 4.17 17.37
C VAL A 110 2.63 5.04 18.41
N GLN A 111 2.67 4.60 19.68
CA GLN A 111 3.35 5.33 20.77
C GLN A 111 4.84 5.50 20.49
N ILE A 112 5.54 4.41 20.16
CA ILE A 112 6.98 4.44 19.87
C ILE A 112 7.27 5.37 18.69
N MET A 113 6.52 5.30 17.61
CA MET A 113 6.73 6.17 16.44
C MET A 113 6.49 7.63 16.77
N GLY A 114 5.42 7.94 17.50
CA GLY A 114 5.12 9.30 17.94
C GLY A 114 6.22 9.88 18.84
N GLU A 115 6.63 9.15 19.87
CA GLU A 115 7.69 9.55 20.81
C GLU A 115 9.05 9.75 20.12
N LEU A 116 9.40 8.86 19.17
CA LEU A 116 10.63 8.98 18.41
C LEU A 116 10.59 10.20 17.48
N ALA A 117 9.46 10.47 16.82
CA ALA A 117 9.27 11.61 15.95
C ALA A 117 9.40 12.94 16.74
N GLU A 118 8.79 13.03 17.93
CA GLU A 118 8.94 14.19 18.80
C GLU A 118 10.39 14.36 19.29
N THR A 119 11.05 13.27 19.66
CA THR A 119 12.39 13.30 20.25
C THR A 119 13.49 13.59 19.24
N TYR A 120 13.46 12.92 18.09
CA TYR A 120 14.54 12.97 17.10
C TYR A 120 14.23 13.87 15.91
N GLY A 121 12.99 14.34 15.78
CA GLY A 121 12.52 15.23 14.72
C GLY A 121 12.15 14.48 13.45
N TYR A 122 10.96 14.79 12.97
CA TYR A 122 10.41 14.30 11.72
C TYR A 122 10.59 15.34 10.62
N ILE A 123 11.12 14.95 9.47
CA ILE A 123 11.55 15.86 8.40
C ILE A 123 10.99 15.49 7.02
N ASP A 124 10.14 14.47 6.96
CA ASP A 124 9.41 14.13 5.74
C ASP A 124 8.18 15.04 5.54
N GLY A 125 7.46 14.87 4.44
CA GLY A 125 6.14 15.49 4.25
C GLY A 125 5.09 14.91 5.20
N GLY A 126 3.86 15.42 5.10
CA GLY A 126 2.74 14.84 5.83
C GLY A 126 2.45 13.41 5.35
N GLU A 127 2.48 12.46 6.26
CA GLU A 127 2.34 11.05 6.00
C GLU A 127 1.29 10.39 6.90
N CYS A 128 0.72 9.29 6.41
CA CYS A 128 -0.24 8.47 7.12
C CYS A 128 0.22 7.01 7.17
N LEU A 129 0.09 6.38 8.33
CA LEU A 129 0.21 4.94 8.48
C LEU A 129 -1.10 4.35 8.97
N THR A 130 -1.53 3.25 8.35
CA THR A 130 -2.45 2.32 9.00
C THR A 130 -1.63 1.30 9.77
N VAL A 131 -1.81 1.23 11.09
CA VAL A 131 -1.04 0.35 11.99
C VAL A 131 -2.00 -0.62 12.63
N GLY A 132 -1.79 -1.91 12.45
CA GLY A 132 -2.68 -2.94 12.98
C GLY A 132 -1.94 -4.07 13.69
N ASP A 133 -2.69 -4.78 14.50
CA ASP A 133 -2.32 -6.08 15.07
C ASP A 133 -3.57 -7.00 15.05
N PRO A 134 -3.56 -8.19 15.66
CA PRO A 134 -4.73 -9.06 15.70
C PRO A 134 -5.98 -8.45 16.38
N ASN A 135 -5.81 -7.43 17.22
CA ASN A 135 -6.87 -6.91 18.09
C ASN A 135 -7.39 -5.53 17.69
N GLU A 136 -6.51 -4.66 17.16
CA GLU A 136 -6.90 -3.29 16.86
C GLU A 136 -6.18 -2.75 15.61
N ILE A 137 -6.74 -1.67 15.03
CA ILE A 137 -6.15 -0.93 13.91
C ILE A 137 -6.22 0.56 14.24
N TRP A 138 -5.11 1.25 14.00
CA TRP A 138 -4.95 2.69 14.16
C TRP A 138 -4.67 3.37 12.82
N HIS A 139 -5.25 4.53 12.63
CA HIS A 139 -4.92 5.45 11.57
C HIS A 139 -4.05 6.56 12.17
N PHE A 140 -2.78 6.58 11.82
CA PHE A 140 -1.76 7.50 12.35
C PHE A 140 -1.35 8.48 11.27
N GLU A 141 -1.39 9.78 11.56
CA GLU A 141 -0.92 10.85 10.67
C GLU A 141 0.17 11.64 11.37
N VAL A 142 1.25 11.95 10.64
CA VAL A 142 2.44 12.64 11.16
C VAL A 142 2.96 13.66 10.15
N MET A 143 3.48 14.78 10.66
CA MET A 143 4.10 15.83 9.87
C MET A 143 5.13 16.61 10.68
N PRO A 144 6.03 17.36 10.01
CA PRO A 144 7.01 18.21 10.70
C PRO A 144 6.31 19.31 11.52
N PRO A 145 6.98 19.86 12.55
CA PRO A 145 6.40 20.91 13.39
C PRO A 145 6.52 22.32 12.80
N GLY A 146 7.27 22.51 11.71
CA GLY A 146 7.53 23.81 11.11
C GLY A 146 8.50 24.69 11.89
N ASN A 147 8.58 25.96 11.50
CA ASN A 147 9.34 27.04 12.18
C ASN A 147 10.80 26.69 12.50
N PHE A 148 11.45 25.85 11.68
CA PHE A 148 12.82 25.36 11.92
C PHE A 148 12.99 24.72 13.30
N GLN A 149 11.96 24.04 13.78
CA GLN A 149 11.97 23.34 15.06
C GLN A 149 12.20 21.83 14.86
N LYS A 150 12.80 21.22 15.87
CA LYS A 150 12.89 19.77 16.01
C LYS A 150 11.61 19.25 16.66
N GLY A 151 11.08 18.15 16.19
CA GLY A 151 9.88 17.50 16.73
C GLY A 151 8.97 16.98 15.64
N ALA A 152 7.70 16.79 16.00
CA ALA A 152 6.64 16.38 15.09
C ALA A 152 5.29 16.88 15.57
N ILE A 153 4.31 16.90 14.67
CA ILE A 153 2.89 16.95 14.97
C ILE A 153 2.33 15.64 14.51
N TRP A 154 1.62 14.93 15.37
CA TRP A 154 0.99 13.68 15.00
C TRP A 154 -0.32 13.45 15.76
N ALA A 155 -1.20 12.69 15.15
CA ALA A 155 -2.39 12.15 15.78
C ALA A 155 -2.67 10.74 15.28
N ALA A 156 -3.30 9.93 16.11
CA ALA A 156 -3.75 8.60 15.75
C ALA A 156 -5.18 8.37 16.26
N VAL A 157 -5.99 7.74 15.43
CA VAL A 157 -7.39 7.43 15.73
C VAL A 157 -7.62 5.94 15.50
N ARG A 158 -8.19 5.27 16.51
CA ARG A 158 -8.56 3.85 16.42
C ARG A 158 -9.71 3.64 15.44
N ILE A 159 -9.56 2.65 14.58
CA ILE A 159 -10.62 2.22 13.67
C ILE A 159 -11.58 1.30 14.45
N PRO A 160 -12.88 1.60 14.53
CA PRO A 160 -13.84 0.76 15.24
C PRO A 160 -13.95 -0.63 14.61
N GLU A 161 -14.28 -1.63 15.44
CA GLU A 161 -14.46 -2.99 14.97
C GLU A 161 -15.55 -3.09 13.90
N GLY A 162 -15.28 -3.86 12.85
CA GLY A 162 -16.17 -4.02 11.70
C GLY A 162 -16.23 -2.81 10.76
N HIS A 163 -15.38 -1.80 10.98
CA HIS A 163 -15.27 -0.63 10.11
C HIS A 163 -14.13 -0.75 9.10
N VAL A 164 -14.28 -0.01 8.01
CA VAL A 164 -13.25 0.20 6.99
C VAL A 164 -12.90 1.68 6.94
N GLY A 165 -11.61 1.98 7.09
CA GLY A 165 -11.03 3.29 6.82
C GLY A 165 -10.26 3.26 5.50
N VAL A 166 -10.08 4.41 4.89
CA VAL A 166 -9.30 4.56 3.65
C VAL A 166 -8.50 5.85 3.69
N SER A 167 -7.21 5.77 3.36
CA SER A 167 -6.36 6.91 3.07
C SER A 167 -5.99 6.89 1.59
N ALA A 168 -6.23 8.00 0.92
CA ALA A 168 -6.01 8.13 -0.51
C ALA A 168 -5.29 9.45 -0.84
N ASN A 169 -4.13 9.66 -0.22
CA ASN A 169 -3.28 10.84 -0.36
C ASN A 169 -3.94 12.15 0.14
N ARG A 170 -4.71 12.08 1.22
CA ARG A 170 -5.13 13.25 2.00
C ARG A 170 -5.42 12.86 3.44
N SER A 171 -5.26 13.80 4.35
CA SER A 171 -5.57 13.63 5.77
C SER A 171 -7.04 13.24 6.00
N ARG A 172 -7.26 12.28 6.87
CA ARG A 172 -8.57 11.75 7.22
C ARG A 172 -9.02 12.11 8.63
N ILE A 173 -8.07 12.36 9.54
CA ILE A 173 -8.37 12.65 10.94
C ILE A 173 -9.16 13.96 11.04
N CYS A 174 -10.32 13.89 11.66
CA CYS A 174 -11.16 15.03 12.00
C CYS A 174 -10.93 15.43 13.45
N GLU A 175 -11.55 14.71 14.37
CA GLU A 175 -11.46 14.94 15.81
C GLU A 175 -10.17 14.35 16.39
N VAL A 176 -9.62 15.05 17.38
CA VAL A 176 -8.54 14.56 18.26
C VAL A 176 -8.99 14.82 19.70
N ASN A 177 -9.10 13.76 20.50
CA ASN A 177 -9.59 13.86 21.88
C ASN A 177 -8.57 13.25 22.87
N PRO A 178 -7.67 14.03 23.46
CA PRO A 178 -6.66 13.53 24.41
C PRO A 178 -7.26 12.93 25.69
N ASP A 179 -8.51 13.25 26.01
CA ASP A 179 -9.19 12.72 27.22
C ASP A 179 -9.74 11.29 26.99
N ASP A 180 -9.67 10.79 25.74
CA ASP A 180 -10.06 9.42 25.38
C ASP A 180 -8.86 8.64 24.79
N PRO A 181 -7.89 8.24 25.61
CA PRO A 181 -6.68 7.54 25.16
C PRO A 181 -6.95 6.10 24.64
N GLU A 182 -8.16 5.59 24.84
CA GLU A 182 -8.58 4.31 24.26
C GLU A 182 -8.73 4.42 22.71
N ASN A 183 -9.20 5.55 22.24
CA ASN A 183 -9.51 5.79 20.84
C ASN A 183 -8.63 6.84 20.15
N TYR A 184 -7.89 7.65 20.92
CA TYR A 184 -7.07 8.75 20.39
C TYR A 184 -5.71 8.77 21.05
N MET A 185 -4.69 9.05 20.27
CA MET A 185 -3.34 9.42 20.72
C MET A 185 -2.85 10.60 19.89
N CYS A 186 -2.06 11.50 20.47
CA CYS A 186 -1.54 12.65 19.74
C CYS A 186 -0.30 13.23 20.41
N SER A 187 0.46 14.03 19.64
CA SER A 187 1.55 14.84 20.17
C SER A 187 1.04 15.92 21.12
N SER A 188 1.85 16.27 22.10
CA SER A 188 1.49 17.27 23.11
C SER A 188 1.22 18.67 22.53
N ASN A 189 1.78 18.99 21.37
CA ASN A 189 1.70 20.28 20.69
C ASN A 189 0.57 20.35 19.63
N VAL A 190 -0.27 19.32 19.51
CA VAL A 190 -1.26 19.18 18.42
C VAL A 190 -2.26 20.34 18.34
N PHE A 191 -2.57 21.01 19.42
CA PHE A 191 -3.44 22.19 19.43
C PHE A 191 -2.65 23.50 19.37
N ASP A 192 -1.53 23.57 20.09
CA ASP A 192 -0.74 24.78 20.25
C ASP A 192 -0.20 25.29 18.92
N VAL A 193 0.33 24.39 18.07
CA VAL A 193 0.84 24.78 16.74
C VAL A 193 -0.28 25.32 15.85
N ALA A 194 -1.48 24.77 15.92
CA ALA A 194 -2.62 25.28 15.15
C ALA A 194 -3.05 26.68 15.63
N ILE A 195 -3.04 26.92 16.94
CA ILE A 195 -3.37 28.23 17.54
C ILE A 195 -2.30 29.26 17.18
N GLU A 196 -1.02 28.94 17.39
CA GLU A 196 0.11 29.84 17.11
C GLU A 196 0.16 30.32 15.65
N ASN A 197 -0.25 29.45 14.72
CA ASN A 197 -0.29 29.77 13.30
C ASN A 197 -1.64 30.35 12.83
N GLY A 198 -2.62 30.50 13.73
CA GLY A 198 -3.95 31.02 13.39
C GLY A 198 -4.78 30.08 12.49
N TRP A 199 -4.50 28.78 12.53
CA TRP A 199 -5.25 27.77 11.76
C TRP A 199 -6.47 27.25 12.52
N TRP A 200 -6.53 27.47 13.81
CA TRP A 200 -7.66 27.21 14.67
C TRP A 200 -7.66 28.20 15.85
N ASP A 201 -8.85 28.67 16.25
CA ASP A 201 -9.06 29.53 17.38
C ASP A 201 -10.04 28.88 18.36
N PRO A 202 -9.62 28.48 19.57
CA PRO A 202 -10.50 27.87 20.56
C PRO A 202 -11.63 28.78 21.03
N GLU A 203 -11.48 30.12 20.91
CA GLU A 203 -12.51 31.09 21.29
C GLU A 203 -13.56 31.31 20.19
N SER A 204 -13.34 30.78 18.97
CA SER A 204 -14.27 30.93 17.84
C SER A 204 -15.57 30.12 17.99
N GLY A 205 -15.55 29.08 18.83
CA GLY A 205 -16.62 28.09 18.93
C GLY A 205 -16.62 27.05 17.80
N GLU A 206 -15.64 27.08 16.88
CA GLU A 206 -15.43 26.03 15.88
C GLU A 206 -14.69 24.82 16.49
N GLU A 207 -15.14 23.62 16.14
CA GLU A 207 -14.43 22.40 16.53
C GLU A 207 -13.05 22.33 15.89
N PHE A 208 -12.07 21.78 16.64
CA PHE A 208 -10.78 21.46 16.08
C PHE A 208 -10.92 20.32 15.06
N LEU A 209 -10.42 20.56 13.86
CA LEU A 209 -10.37 19.55 12.81
C LEU A 209 -8.92 19.40 12.34
N PHE A 210 -8.28 18.29 12.68
CA PHE A 210 -6.88 18.03 12.40
C PHE A 210 -6.52 18.26 10.93
N TRP A 211 -7.29 17.67 10.02
CA TRP A 211 -7.06 17.85 8.58
C TRP A 211 -7.17 19.31 8.12
N LYS A 212 -8.11 20.09 8.70
CA LYS A 212 -8.33 21.50 8.34
C LYS A 212 -7.15 22.35 8.81
N ALA A 213 -6.66 22.07 10.01
CA ALA A 213 -5.52 22.76 10.58
C ALA A 213 -4.23 22.46 9.79
N TYR A 214 -3.93 21.21 9.50
CA TYR A 214 -2.62 20.79 9.07
C TYR A 214 -2.50 20.37 7.60
N CYS A 215 -3.54 19.74 7.04
CA CYS A 215 -3.51 19.10 5.71
C CYS A 215 -4.77 19.44 4.90
N PRO A 216 -5.02 20.72 4.54
CA PRO A 216 -6.27 21.16 3.92
C PRO A 216 -6.44 20.75 2.46
N SER A 217 -5.55 19.93 1.90
CA SER A 217 -5.62 19.48 0.52
C SER A 217 -6.92 18.74 0.20
N ASN A 218 -7.49 19.02 -0.97
CA ASN A 218 -8.76 18.44 -1.40
C ASN A 218 -8.75 18.10 -2.91
N TRP A 219 -7.74 17.34 -3.35
CA TRP A 219 -7.65 16.94 -4.75
C TRP A 219 -8.71 15.91 -5.11
N PHE A 220 -9.36 16.08 -6.30
CA PHE A 220 -10.47 15.25 -6.74
C PHE A 220 -10.12 13.76 -6.83
N GLY A 221 -8.93 13.39 -7.34
CA GLY A 221 -8.50 12.01 -7.43
C GLY A 221 -8.32 11.31 -6.07
N CYS A 222 -8.10 12.05 -4.97
CA CYS A 222 -8.12 11.50 -3.62
C CYS A 222 -9.54 11.17 -3.20
N LYS A 223 -10.45 12.15 -3.30
CA LYS A 223 -11.86 12.01 -2.94
C LYS A 223 -12.54 10.87 -3.68
N LEU A 224 -12.29 10.76 -4.97
CA LEU A 224 -12.90 9.74 -5.81
C LEU A 224 -12.51 8.32 -5.39
N ARG A 225 -11.23 8.09 -4.99
CA ARG A 225 -10.78 6.80 -4.46
C ARG A 225 -11.43 6.49 -3.11
N GLU A 226 -11.53 7.47 -2.21
CA GLU A 226 -12.23 7.30 -0.93
C GLU A 226 -13.70 6.94 -1.15
N TRP A 227 -14.39 7.73 -2.00
CA TRP A 227 -15.78 7.43 -2.38
C TRP A 227 -15.93 5.99 -2.86
N ARG A 228 -15.08 5.57 -3.78
CA ARG A 228 -15.18 4.24 -4.38
C ARG A 228 -15.03 3.14 -3.36
N VAL A 229 -13.97 3.17 -2.54
CA VAL A 229 -13.75 2.15 -1.51
C VAL A 229 -14.91 2.11 -0.51
N LEU A 230 -15.31 3.26 0.02
CA LEU A 230 -16.39 3.33 1.01
C LEU A 230 -17.74 2.87 0.43
N SER A 231 -18.03 3.20 -0.83
CA SER A 231 -19.24 2.74 -1.54
C SER A 231 -19.22 1.25 -1.85
N MET A 232 -18.05 0.64 -2.07
CA MET A 232 -17.95 -0.81 -2.27
C MET A 232 -18.21 -1.61 -0.99
N VAL A 233 -17.82 -1.09 0.16
CA VAL A 233 -17.95 -1.79 1.45
C VAL A 233 -19.25 -1.46 2.18
N ALA A 234 -19.86 -0.32 1.87
CA ALA A 234 -21.13 0.15 2.47
C ALA A 234 -22.05 0.80 1.41
N PRO A 235 -22.52 0.05 0.40
CA PRO A 235 -23.28 0.59 -0.74
C PRO A 235 -24.61 1.25 -0.34
N SER A 236 -25.26 0.84 0.75
CA SER A 236 -26.51 1.43 1.20
C SER A 236 -26.39 2.90 1.64
N LEU A 237 -25.16 3.38 1.91
CA LEU A 237 -24.91 4.78 2.25
C LEU A 237 -25.13 5.74 1.05
N ASN A 238 -25.17 5.23 -0.17
CA ASN A 238 -25.37 6.00 -1.40
C ASN A 238 -24.53 7.29 -1.42
N LEU A 239 -23.23 7.17 -1.15
CA LEU A 239 -22.32 8.31 -1.06
C LEU A 239 -22.25 9.06 -2.40
N ASP A 240 -22.32 10.40 -2.34
CA ASP A 240 -22.14 11.25 -3.52
C ASP A 240 -20.65 11.31 -3.90
N PRO A 241 -20.25 10.93 -5.14
CA PRO A 241 -18.86 11.01 -5.60
C PRO A 241 -18.31 12.44 -5.63
N ASN A 242 -19.17 13.45 -5.61
CA ASN A 242 -18.79 14.86 -5.62
C ASN A 242 -18.72 15.49 -4.23
N ALA A 243 -19.05 14.76 -3.15
CA ALA A 243 -18.95 15.28 -1.80
C ALA A 243 -17.52 15.77 -1.48
N ASP A 244 -17.42 16.81 -0.69
CA ASP A 244 -16.12 17.36 -0.31
C ASP A 244 -15.34 16.43 0.61
N ARG A 245 -16.04 15.72 1.50
CA ARG A 245 -15.46 14.74 2.43
C ARG A 245 -16.45 13.60 2.71
N TYR A 246 -15.86 12.47 3.11
CA TYR A 246 -16.61 11.27 3.52
C TYR A 246 -16.36 10.99 5.00
N PRO A 247 -17.19 10.17 5.65
CA PRO A 247 -16.93 9.71 7.02
C PRO A 247 -15.52 9.16 7.16
N PHE A 248 -14.89 9.35 8.31
CA PHE A 248 -13.54 8.84 8.59
C PHE A 248 -13.47 7.33 8.34
N THR A 249 -14.45 6.60 8.86
CA THR A 249 -14.65 5.18 8.60
C THR A 249 -16.14 4.89 8.34
N VAL A 250 -16.42 3.76 7.70
CA VAL A 250 -17.78 3.23 7.55
C VAL A 250 -17.85 1.80 8.04
N LYS A 251 -18.97 1.43 8.67
CA LYS A 251 -19.21 0.03 9.03
C LYS A 251 -19.46 -0.77 7.76
N ALA A 252 -18.67 -1.83 7.56
CA ALA A 252 -18.87 -2.72 6.43
C ALA A 252 -20.22 -3.46 6.55
N GLU A 253 -20.97 -3.55 5.45
CA GLU A 253 -22.29 -4.22 5.44
C GLU A 253 -22.20 -5.75 5.49
N ARG A 254 -21.00 -6.28 5.23
CA ARG A 254 -20.65 -7.69 5.37
C ARG A 254 -19.17 -7.83 5.74
N PRO A 255 -18.74 -8.97 6.25
CA PRO A 255 -17.33 -9.23 6.44
C PRO A 255 -16.54 -9.06 5.13
N ILE A 256 -15.43 -8.33 5.21
CA ILE A 256 -14.54 -8.09 4.07
C ILE A 256 -13.48 -9.18 4.03
N THR A 257 -13.42 -9.89 2.92
CA THR A 257 -12.42 -10.95 2.68
C THR A 257 -11.14 -10.39 2.04
N VAL A 258 -10.09 -11.20 2.00
CA VAL A 258 -8.86 -10.86 1.26
C VAL A 258 -9.16 -10.67 -0.23
N GLN A 259 -10.02 -11.51 -0.80
CA GLN A 259 -10.43 -11.39 -2.20
C GLN A 259 -11.18 -10.08 -2.48
N ASP A 260 -12.00 -9.61 -1.53
CA ASP A 260 -12.61 -8.29 -1.63
C ASP A 260 -11.55 -7.18 -1.67
N MET A 261 -10.54 -7.28 -0.80
CA MET A 261 -9.43 -6.31 -0.80
C MET A 261 -8.63 -6.38 -2.10
N MET A 262 -8.36 -7.57 -2.64
CA MET A 262 -7.71 -7.74 -3.95
C MET A 262 -8.53 -7.07 -5.07
N ASN A 263 -9.86 -7.22 -5.04
CA ASN A 263 -10.75 -6.58 -6.00
C ASN A 263 -10.76 -5.05 -5.85
N ILE A 264 -10.73 -4.53 -4.61
CA ILE A 264 -10.62 -3.08 -4.35
C ILE A 264 -9.30 -2.54 -4.94
N TYR A 265 -8.17 -3.22 -4.73
CA TYR A 265 -6.89 -2.77 -5.26
C TYR A 265 -6.75 -2.93 -6.78
N ARG A 266 -7.62 -3.71 -7.42
CA ARG A 266 -7.77 -3.81 -8.87
C ARG A 266 -8.89 -2.93 -9.43
N ASP A 267 -9.56 -2.15 -8.58
CA ASP A 267 -10.66 -1.30 -9.03
C ASP A 267 -10.16 -0.08 -9.81
N HIS A 268 -10.82 0.17 -10.92
CA HIS A 268 -10.60 1.31 -11.80
C HIS A 268 -11.92 2.04 -12.11
N TYR A 269 -12.87 2.01 -11.16
CA TYR A 269 -14.22 2.57 -11.26
C TYR A 269 -15.12 1.86 -12.27
N GLN A 270 -14.83 0.62 -12.62
CA GLN A 270 -15.63 -0.13 -13.59
C GLN A 270 -17.11 -0.13 -13.21
N GLY A 271 -17.96 0.06 -14.23
CA GLY A 271 -19.41 0.16 -14.05
C GLY A 271 -19.90 1.50 -13.48
N THR A 272 -19.04 2.51 -13.41
CA THR A 272 -19.39 3.89 -13.04
C THR A 272 -19.08 4.87 -14.16
N GLU A 273 -19.57 6.10 -14.06
CA GLU A 273 -19.24 7.20 -15.00
C GLU A 273 -17.75 7.60 -15.00
N PHE A 274 -16.97 7.13 -14.01
CA PHE A 274 -15.55 7.41 -13.86
C PHE A 274 -14.64 6.34 -14.48
N ASP A 275 -15.20 5.29 -15.07
CA ASP A 275 -14.41 4.24 -15.73
C ASP A 275 -13.70 4.78 -16.97
N MET A 276 -12.39 5.03 -16.84
CA MET A 276 -11.59 5.52 -17.96
C MET A 276 -11.47 4.50 -19.09
N ALA A 277 -11.66 3.21 -18.85
CA ALA A 277 -11.69 2.17 -19.88
C ALA A 277 -13.03 2.13 -20.65
N ASP A 278 -14.04 2.87 -20.16
CA ASP A 278 -15.35 3.01 -20.81
C ASP A 278 -15.58 4.39 -21.44
N ALA A 279 -14.55 5.22 -21.52
CA ALA A 279 -14.66 6.54 -22.13
C ALA A 279 -15.11 6.49 -23.61
N PRO A 280 -15.97 7.43 -24.04
CA PRO A 280 -16.52 7.43 -25.42
C PRO A 280 -15.47 7.41 -26.54
N GLY A 281 -14.27 7.94 -26.29
CA GLY A 281 -13.17 7.95 -27.25
C GLY A 281 -12.50 6.58 -27.50
N TRP A 282 -12.88 5.55 -26.76
CA TRP A 282 -12.45 4.19 -27.01
C TRP A 282 -13.33 3.40 -27.98
N TYR A 283 -14.55 3.89 -28.26
CA TYR A 283 -15.47 3.21 -29.15
C TYR A 283 -15.14 3.48 -30.61
N LEU A 284 -15.16 2.40 -31.40
CA LEU A 284 -14.88 2.48 -32.84
C LEU A 284 -16.02 3.16 -33.57
N LYS A 285 -15.67 3.95 -34.59
CA LYS A 285 -16.62 4.61 -35.50
C LYS A 285 -16.30 4.25 -36.93
N ASP A 286 -17.33 4.14 -37.75
CA ASP A 286 -17.19 4.00 -39.18
C ASP A 286 -16.74 5.32 -39.86
N ALA A 287 -16.60 5.33 -41.19
CA ALA A 287 -16.17 6.50 -41.93
C ALA A 287 -17.17 7.67 -41.86
N GLU A 288 -18.43 7.38 -41.61
CA GLU A 288 -19.55 8.32 -41.47
C GLU A 288 -19.68 8.83 -40.03
N GLY A 289 -18.90 8.27 -39.06
CA GLY A 289 -18.91 8.66 -37.65
C GLY A 289 -19.92 7.92 -36.78
N ASN A 290 -20.61 6.90 -37.30
CA ASN A 290 -21.54 6.07 -36.54
C ASN A 290 -20.77 5.01 -35.69
N PRO A 291 -21.31 4.59 -34.53
CA PRO A 291 -20.71 3.51 -33.75
C PRO A 291 -20.63 2.21 -34.56
N VAL A 292 -19.46 1.57 -34.57
CA VAL A 292 -19.30 0.19 -35.01
C VAL A 292 -19.92 -0.69 -33.96
N VAL A 293 -20.79 -1.64 -34.38
CA VAL A 293 -21.45 -2.58 -33.47
C VAL A 293 -21.08 -4.03 -33.77
N ASP A 294 -21.10 -4.88 -32.73
CA ASP A 294 -20.94 -6.32 -32.87
C ASP A 294 -22.22 -6.99 -33.42
N LYS A 295 -22.22 -8.32 -33.49
CA LYS A 295 -23.36 -9.10 -34.02
C LYS A 295 -24.61 -9.00 -33.14
N GLU A 296 -24.43 -8.68 -31.87
CA GLU A 296 -25.47 -8.50 -30.86
C GLU A 296 -25.96 -7.03 -30.80
N GLY A 297 -25.35 -6.11 -31.57
CA GLY A 297 -25.68 -4.69 -31.62
C GLY A 297 -25.00 -3.82 -30.56
N ASN A 298 -24.03 -4.33 -29.82
CA ASN A 298 -23.29 -3.57 -28.82
C ASN A 298 -22.16 -2.75 -29.45
N PRO A 299 -21.89 -1.52 -28.99
CA PRO A 299 -20.76 -0.74 -29.46
C PRO A 299 -19.41 -1.45 -29.22
N VAL A 300 -18.58 -1.49 -30.25
CA VAL A 300 -17.27 -2.15 -30.20
C VAL A 300 -16.20 -1.18 -29.71
N LYS A 301 -15.47 -1.57 -28.66
CA LYS A 301 -14.28 -0.83 -28.19
C LYS A 301 -13.03 -1.23 -28.96
N THR A 302 -12.09 -0.30 -29.05
CA THR A 302 -10.73 -0.63 -29.49
C THR A 302 -10.06 -1.60 -28.49
N PRO A 303 -9.21 -2.53 -28.97
CA PRO A 303 -8.46 -3.42 -28.06
C PRO A 303 -7.45 -2.67 -27.17
N TYR A 304 -7.24 -1.39 -27.39
CA TYR A 304 -6.37 -0.51 -26.61
C TYR A 304 -7.08 0.22 -25.48
N ALA A 305 -8.39 0.03 -25.31
CA ALA A 305 -9.16 0.62 -24.21
C ALA A 305 -8.60 0.17 -22.86
N GLN A 306 -8.10 1.12 -22.07
CA GLN A 306 -7.42 0.83 -20.82
C GLN A 306 -7.82 1.82 -19.73
N PRO A 307 -7.76 1.41 -18.44
CA PRO A 307 -8.20 2.26 -17.34
C PRO A 307 -7.20 3.36 -16.96
N ASN A 308 -5.95 3.27 -17.43
CA ASN A 308 -4.88 4.22 -17.09
C ASN A 308 -4.17 4.77 -18.35
N PRO A 309 -4.90 5.39 -19.29
CA PRO A 309 -4.25 5.99 -20.46
C PRO A 309 -3.37 7.17 -20.03
N GLY A 310 -2.23 7.35 -20.70
CA GLY A 310 -1.34 8.49 -20.48
C GLY A 310 -2.02 9.83 -20.71
N THR A 311 -1.51 10.90 -20.11
CA THR A 311 -2.11 12.26 -20.10
C THR A 311 -2.51 12.75 -21.49
N ALA A 312 -1.64 12.61 -22.49
CA ALA A 312 -1.94 13.02 -23.87
C ALA A 312 -3.15 12.25 -24.45
N ARG A 313 -3.24 10.95 -24.14
CA ARG A 313 -4.36 10.13 -24.59
C ARG A 313 -5.65 10.50 -23.88
N ARG A 314 -5.60 10.77 -22.55
CA ARG A 314 -6.77 11.26 -21.78
C ARG A 314 -7.38 12.51 -22.43
N GLN A 315 -6.54 13.47 -22.78
CA GLN A 315 -6.99 14.71 -23.46
C GLN A 315 -7.67 14.42 -24.80
N GLN A 316 -7.12 13.49 -25.61
CA GLN A 316 -7.70 13.12 -26.92
C GLN A 316 -9.07 12.46 -26.80
N ILE A 317 -9.30 11.67 -25.75
CA ILE A 317 -10.54 10.90 -25.56
C ILE A 317 -11.50 11.52 -24.53
N GLY A 318 -11.20 12.74 -24.05
CA GLY A 318 -12.09 13.52 -23.20
C GLY A 318 -12.12 13.08 -21.74
N ILE A 319 -11.07 12.42 -21.23
CA ILE A 319 -10.95 12.02 -19.83
C ILE A 319 -10.30 13.14 -19.00
N PRO A 320 -10.87 13.53 -17.85
CA PRO A 320 -10.25 14.49 -16.93
C PRO A 320 -8.87 14.04 -16.46
N VAL A 321 -7.88 14.94 -16.46
CA VAL A 321 -6.50 14.63 -16.06
C VAL A 321 -6.32 14.54 -14.55
N ASN A 322 -7.26 15.04 -13.76
CA ASN A 322 -7.25 15.04 -12.31
C ASN A 322 -7.85 13.77 -11.67
N MET A 323 -8.13 12.75 -12.47
CA MET A 323 -8.59 11.44 -12.00
C MET A 323 -7.41 10.50 -11.78
N ARG A 324 -7.50 9.68 -10.73
CA ARG A 324 -6.55 8.60 -10.42
C ARG A 324 -7.32 7.38 -9.95
N ASN A 325 -7.01 6.22 -10.52
CA ASN A 325 -7.60 4.93 -10.11
C ASN A 325 -7.02 4.44 -8.79
N ILE A 326 -7.70 3.50 -8.15
CA ILE A 326 -7.14 2.72 -7.04
C ILE A 326 -6.02 1.82 -7.57
N ALA A 327 -6.29 1.10 -8.67
CA ALA A 327 -5.26 0.33 -9.39
C ALA A 327 -4.27 1.27 -10.11
N VAL A 328 -3.11 1.46 -9.51
CA VAL A 328 -2.07 2.36 -10.02
C VAL A 328 -1.17 1.62 -11.01
N PRO A 329 -1.01 2.11 -12.26
CA PRO A 329 -0.23 1.41 -13.30
C PRO A 329 1.29 1.46 -13.05
N TYR A 330 1.77 2.45 -12.31
CA TYR A 330 3.19 2.61 -11.95
C TYR A 330 3.47 2.18 -10.51
N CYS A 331 2.77 1.17 -10.02
CA CYS A 331 2.97 0.59 -8.70
C CYS A 331 4.28 -0.20 -8.64
N SER A 332 5.09 0.01 -7.61
CA SER A 332 6.29 -0.78 -7.36
C SER A 332 5.93 -2.13 -6.78
N TYR A 333 5.14 -2.12 -5.74
CA TYR A 333 4.60 -3.32 -5.08
C TYR A 333 3.28 -2.97 -4.38
N PHE A 334 2.55 -4.00 -3.99
CA PHE A 334 1.31 -3.86 -3.24
C PHE A 334 1.16 -5.00 -2.23
N THR A 335 0.51 -4.70 -1.11
CA THR A 335 0.33 -5.63 0.00
C THR A 335 -1.10 -5.63 0.50
N ILE A 336 -1.57 -6.80 0.95
CA ILE A 336 -2.73 -6.97 1.82
C ILE A 336 -2.26 -7.81 2.99
N VAL A 337 -2.24 -7.26 4.20
CA VAL A 337 -1.67 -7.92 5.36
C VAL A 337 -2.75 -8.23 6.39
N GLN A 338 -2.79 -9.49 6.80
CA GLN A 338 -3.69 -10.01 7.83
C GLN A 338 -2.92 -10.25 9.12
N ALA A 339 -3.53 -9.89 10.24
CA ALA A 339 -3.13 -10.30 11.57
C ALA A 339 -4.31 -11.05 12.20
N ARG A 340 -4.06 -12.23 12.80
CA ARG A 340 -5.10 -13.18 13.20
C ARG A 340 -4.78 -13.80 14.55
N ASP A 341 -5.58 -13.52 15.58
CA ASP A 341 -5.40 -13.95 16.97
C ASP A 341 -5.69 -15.44 17.23
N TRP A 342 -6.44 -16.08 16.31
CA TRP A 342 -6.78 -17.51 16.44
C TRP A 342 -5.70 -18.47 15.91
N LEU A 343 -4.56 -17.96 15.49
CA LEU A 343 -3.40 -18.71 15.03
C LEU A 343 -2.14 -18.24 15.78
N PRO A 344 -1.16 -19.13 16.00
CA PRO A 344 0.13 -18.70 16.56
C PRO A 344 0.79 -17.67 15.61
N ASP A 345 1.52 -16.69 16.17
CA ASP A 345 2.09 -15.57 15.43
C ASP A 345 2.76 -15.95 14.10
N PRO A 346 3.62 -16.97 14.03
CA PRO A 346 4.29 -17.32 12.77
C PRO A 346 3.35 -17.73 11.64
N VAL A 347 2.12 -18.15 11.97
CA VAL A 347 1.08 -18.56 11.02
C VAL A 347 0.02 -17.48 10.88
N GLY A 348 -0.25 -16.74 11.96
CA GLY A 348 -1.31 -15.71 12.05
C GLY A 348 -1.07 -14.52 11.18
N GLY A 349 0.17 -13.99 11.14
CA GLY A 349 0.55 -12.91 10.24
C GLY A 349 0.74 -13.42 8.81
N LEU A 350 -0.01 -12.87 7.86
CA LEU A 350 0.06 -13.25 6.44
C LEU A 350 -0.05 -12.02 5.55
N CYS A 351 1.00 -11.77 4.78
CA CYS A 351 1.01 -10.78 3.71
C CYS A 351 0.73 -11.46 2.36
N TRP A 352 -0.26 -10.96 1.66
CA TRP A 352 -0.45 -11.19 0.24
C TRP A 352 0.30 -10.09 -0.51
N PHE A 353 1.42 -10.46 -1.09
CA PHE A 353 2.39 -9.54 -1.71
C PHE A 353 2.35 -9.63 -3.22
N GLY A 354 2.36 -8.51 -3.91
CA GLY A 354 2.47 -8.45 -5.36
C GLY A 354 3.41 -7.36 -5.82
N LEU A 355 3.93 -7.50 -7.02
CA LEU A 355 4.89 -6.57 -7.66
C LEU A 355 4.29 -5.96 -8.91
N SER A 356 4.67 -4.72 -9.25
CA SER A 356 4.18 -3.98 -10.40
C SER A 356 2.67 -3.66 -10.32
N ASN A 357 1.98 -3.50 -11.42
CA ASN A 357 0.58 -3.08 -11.51
C ASN A 357 -0.40 -4.16 -10.97
N PRO A 358 -1.26 -3.86 -9.99
CA PRO A 358 -2.23 -4.83 -9.45
C PRO A 358 -3.17 -5.43 -10.51
N LEU A 359 -3.46 -4.71 -11.61
CA LEU A 359 -4.33 -5.17 -12.70
C LEU A 359 -3.72 -6.31 -13.51
N SER A 360 -2.40 -6.33 -13.65
CA SER A 360 -1.66 -7.31 -14.47
C SER A 360 -0.81 -8.27 -13.65
N SER A 361 -0.74 -8.09 -12.34
CA SER A 361 0.09 -8.89 -11.44
C SER A 361 -0.72 -9.89 -10.60
N VAL A 362 -0.03 -10.65 -9.77
CA VAL A 362 -0.55 -11.71 -8.92
C VAL A 362 -0.09 -11.51 -7.47
N TYR A 363 -0.90 -11.95 -6.53
CA TYR A 363 -0.55 -12.00 -5.12
C TYR A 363 0.11 -13.34 -4.76
N VAL A 364 1.14 -13.30 -3.91
CA VAL A 364 1.76 -14.49 -3.31
C VAL A 364 1.74 -14.40 -1.78
N PRO A 365 1.52 -15.52 -1.06
CA PRO A 365 1.43 -15.53 0.40
C PRO A 365 2.83 -15.51 1.05
N ILE A 366 3.07 -14.55 1.94
CA ILE A 366 4.27 -14.43 2.77
C ILE A 366 3.83 -14.47 4.24
N TYR A 367 4.12 -15.55 4.94
CA TYR A 367 3.82 -15.69 6.37
C TYR A 367 4.85 -14.99 7.23
N CYS A 368 4.45 -14.41 8.36
CA CYS A 368 5.37 -13.68 9.25
C CYS A 368 6.42 -14.59 9.92
N GLY A 369 6.17 -15.90 9.95
CA GLY A 369 7.10 -16.89 10.49
C GLY A 369 8.20 -17.36 9.54
N VAL A 370 8.34 -16.80 8.31
CA VAL A 370 9.39 -17.23 7.39
C VAL A 370 10.74 -16.63 7.73
N ASP A 371 11.81 -17.39 7.47
CA ASP A 371 13.21 -16.96 7.74
C ASP A 371 13.82 -16.15 6.58
N SER A 372 13.32 -16.35 5.38
CA SER A 372 13.86 -15.74 4.15
C SER A 372 12.84 -15.71 3.04
N LEU A 373 13.11 -14.86 2.06
CA LEU A 373 12.40 -14.84 0.77
C LEU A 373 13.36 -15.20 -0.36
N PRO A 374 12.87 -15.62 -1.54
CA PRO A 374 13.72 -15.90 -2.68
C PRO A 374 14.56 -14.68 -3.07
N LYS A 375 15.82 -14.91 -3.44
CA LYS A 375 16.77 -13.83 -3.78
C LYS A 375 16.26 -12.86 -4.84
N ASN A 376 15.50 -13.34 -5.82
CA ASN A 376 14.96 -12.50 -6.88
C ASN A 376 13.88 -11.52 -6.41
N TYR A 377 13.29 -11.71 -5.23
CA TYR A 377 12.42 -10.71 -4.59
C TYR A 377 13.20 -9.61 -3.86
N ALA A 378 14.46 -9.86 -3.56
CA ALA A 378 15.38 -8.88 -2.96
C ALA A 378 16.24 -8.14 -4.01
N VAL A 379 15.93 -8.28 -5.30
CA VAL A 379 16.65 -7.63 -6.40
C VAL A 379 15.71 -6.67 -7.11
N ASN A 380 16.09 -5.40 -7.13
CA ASN A 380 15.39 -4.33 -7.83
C ASN A 380 16.43 -3.46 -8.56
N ASP A 381 17.26 -4.07 -9.41
CA ASP A 381 18.23 -3.32 -10.20
C ASP A 381 17.55 -2.74 -11.45
N ARG A 382 17.10 -1.50 -11.33
CA ARG A 382 16.51 -0.75 -12.44
C ARG A 382 17.55 -0.13 -13.38
N LYS A 383 18.82 -0.10 -12.98
CA LYS A 383 19.91 0.54 -13.75
C LYS A 383 20.50 -0.37 -14.82
N VAL A 384 20.51 -1.68 -14.56
CA VAL A 384 21.12 -2.67 -15.44
C VAL A 384 20.10 -3.72 -15.81
N PHE A 385 19.22 -3.38 -16.74
CA PHE A 385 18.31 -4.34 -17.33
C PHE A 385 18.93 -4.97 -18.58
N THR A 386 19.23 -6.26 -18.48
CA THR A 386 19.57 -7.10 -19.63
C THR A 386 18.55 -8.23 -19.72
N PHE A 387 18.40 -8.82 -20.91
CA PHE A 387 17.50 -9.96 -21.08
C PHE A 387 17.86 -11.13 -20.15
N ASP A 388 19.13 -11.34 -19.90
CA ASP A 388 19.61 -12.39 -18.98
C ASP A 388 19.30 -12.07 -17.51
N SER A 389 19.33 -10.79 -17.12
CA SER A 389 19.07 -10.35 -15.74
C SER A 389 17.57 -10.27 -15.38
N MET A 390 16.68 -10.32 -16.37
CA MET A 390 15.24 -10.21 -16.11
C MET A 390 14.73 -11.29 -15.14
N LYS A 391 15.20 -12.52 -15.25
CA LYS A 391 14.83 -13.63 -14.35
C LYS A 391 15.42 -13.52 -12.95
N GLU A 392 16.48 -12.74 -12.79
CA GLU A 392 17.12 -12.52 -11.49
C GLU A 392 16.35 -11.53 -10.62
N SER A 393 15.42 -10.78 -11.20
CA SER A 393 14.50 -9.88 -10.52
C SER A 393 13.06 -10.28 -10.74
N ALA A 394 12.34 -10.63 -9.67
CA ALA A 394 10.91 -10.92 -9.75
C ALA A 394 10.14 -9.68 -10.24
N TRP A 395 10.51 -8.48 -9.76
CA TRP A 395 9.89 -7.24 -10.19
C TRP A 395 9.91 -7.07 -11.72
N TRP A 396 11.04 -7.33 -12.38
CA TRP A 396 11.15 -7.23 -13.83
C TRP A 396 10.28 -8.22 -14.59
N VAL A 397 10.02 -9.40 -14.05
CA VAL A 397 9.13 -10.38 -14.68
C VAL A 397 7.68 -9.85 -14.69
N PHE A 398 7.23 -9.28 -13.59
CA PHE A 398 5.87 -8.71 -13.48
C PHE A 398 5.74 -7.40 -14.26
N GLU A 399 6.75 -6.54 -14.24
CA GLU A 399 6.79 -5.30 -15.02
C GLU A 399 6.80 -5.57 -16.53
N TYR A 400 7.53 -6.60 -16.97
CA TYR A 400 7.50 -7.02 -18.36
C TYR A 400 6.10 -7.47 -18.79
N MET A 401 5.40 -8.23 -17.94
CA MET A 401 4.01 -8.60 -18.18
C MET A 401 3.09 -7.38 -18.29
N ASP A 402 3.22 -6.41 -17.38
CA ASP A 402 2.42 -5.18 -17.44
C ASP A 402 2.66 -4.38 -18.72
N ASN A 403 3.91 -4.27 -19.13
CA ASN A 403 4.26 -3.64 -20.41
C ASN A 403 3.67 -4.37 -21.63
N LEU A 404 3.55 -5.69 -21.60
CA LEU A 404 2.85 -6.46 -22.64
C LEU A 404 1.35 -6.18 -22.63
N VAL A 405 0.71 -6.26 -21.45
CA VAL A 405 -0.72 -5.97 -21.27
C VAL A 405 -1.06 -4.57 -21.78
N SER A 406 -0.25 -3.58 -21.47
CA SER A 406 -0.46 -2.18 -21.89
C SER A 406 -0.49 -1.99 -23.41
N ARG A 407 0.13 -2.88 -24.18
CA ARG A 407 0.17 -2.79 -25.65
C ARG A 407 -1.18 -3.10 -26.32
N ARG A 408 -1.94 -4.03 -25.73
CA ARG A 408 -3.24 -4.49 -26.25
C ARG A 408 -4.10 -4.92 -25.06
N TYR A 409 -4.46 -3.96 -24.24
CA TYR A 409 -4.96 -4.15 -22.87
C TYR A 409 -6.12 -5.15 -22.79
N VAL A 410 -7.16 -4.97 -23.62
CA VAL A 410 -8.39 -5.79 -23.55
C VAL A 410 -8.08 -7.27 -23.79
N ASP A 411 -7.35 -7.58 -24.85
CA ASP A 411 -7.13 -8.95 -25.28
C ASP A 411 -6.08 -9.65 -24.42
N ILE A 412 -4.95 -8.98 -24.16
CA ILE A 412 -3.83 -9.56 -23.40
C ILE A 412 -4.22 -9.77 -21.94
N LEU A 413 -4.93 -8.80 -21.32
CA LEU A 413 -5.42 -8.98 -19.95
C LEU A 413 -6.41 -10.14 -19.85
N ALA A 414 -7.30 -10.29 -20.83
CA ALA A 414 -8.24 -11.42 -20.87
C ALA A 414 -7.52 -12.80 -20.95
N ASP A 415 -6.42 -12.87 -21.70
CA ASP A 415 -5.61 -14.09 -21.75
C ASP A 415 -4.81 -14.30 -20.45
N LEU A 416 -4.23 -13.24 -19.90
CA LEU A 416 -3.51 -13.30 -18.61
C LEU A 416 -4.43 -13.76 -17.47
N ASN A 417 -5.67 -13.29 -17.43
CA ASN A 417 -6.64 -13.68 -16.40
C ASN A 417 -6.93 -15.19 -16.39
N LYS A 418 -6.88 -15.86 -17.54
CA LYS A 418 -7.03 -17.33 -17.63
C LYS A 418 -5.92 -18.08 -16.89
N VAL A 419 -4.78 -17.45 -16.66
CA VAL A 419 -3.65 -18.00 -15.90
C VAL A 419 -3.65 -17.49 -14.46
N ARG A 420 -3.87 -16.20 -14.26
CA ARG A 420 -3.85 -15.53 -12.96
C ARG A 420 -4.94 -16.02 -12.02
N GLU A 421 -6.19 -16.06 -12.49
CA GLU A 421 -7.33 -16.43 -11.64
C GLU A 421 -7.22 -17.84 -11.07
N PRO A 422 -6.90 -18.90 -11.86
CA PRO A 422 -6.64 -20.22 -11.32
C PRO A 422 -5.44 -20.27 -10.37
N PHE A 423 -4.38 -19.50 -10.65
CA PHE A 423 -3.21 -19.44 -9.79
C PHE A 423 -3.55 -18.87 -8.40
N GLU A 424 -4.33 -17.80 -8.33
CA GLU A 424 -4.77 -17.22 -7.06
C GLU A 424 -5.79 -18.12 -6.35
N ALA A 425 -6.73 -18.71 -7.07
CA ALA A 425 -7.71 -19.65 -6.51
C ALA A 425 -7.02 -20.85 -5.83
N GLU A 426 -6.02 -21.45 -6.48
CA GLU A 426 -5.23 -22.54 -5.90
C GLU A 426 -4.60 -22.16 -4.56
N GLN A 427 -4.12 -20.92 -4.42
CA GLN A 427 -3.50 -20.46 -3.17
C GLN A 427 -4.51 -20.40 -2.02
N PHE A 428 -5.74 -19.92 -2.28
CA PHE A 428 -6.81 -19.88 -1.30
C PHE A 428 -7.31 -21.27 -0.92
N GLU A 429 -7.37 -22.20 -1.87
CA GLU A 429 -7.72 -23.61 -1.61
C GLU A 429 -6.67 -24.30 -0.74
N LEU A 430 -5.39 -24.00 -0.95
CA LEU A 430 -4.27 -24.58 -0.19
C LEU A 430 -4.14 -23.95 1.19
N GLN A 431 -4.49 -22.69 1.39
CA GLN A 431 -4.25 -21.94 2.63
C GLN A 431 -4.70 -22.69 3.89
N PRO A 432 -5.94 -23.21 4.00
CA PRO A 432 -6.37 -23.92 5.22
C PRO A 432 -5.54 -25.18 5.52
N VAL A 433 -5.11 -25.89 4.49
CA VAL A 433 -4.29 -27.10 4.62
C VAL A 433 -2.88 -26.76 5.09
N ILE A 434 -2.28 -25.73 4.50
CA ILE A 434 -0.95 -25.23 4.86
C ILE A 434 -0.95 -24.73 6.31
N GLU A 435 -1.94 -23.92 6.67
CA GLU A 435 -2.03 -23.35 8.03
C GLU A 435 -2.24 -24.43 9.09
N LYS A 436 -3.11 -25.41 8.82
CA LYS A 436 -3.29 -26.56 9.71
C LYS A 436 -1.99 -27.33 9.93
N ALA A 437 -1.27 -27.63 8.85
CA ALA A 437 0.01 -28.34 8.93
C ALA A 437 1.07 -27.50 9.68
N ALA A 438 1.09 -26.19 9.45
CA ALA A 438 2.03 -25.29 10.14
C ALA A 438 1.76 -25.21 11.64
N VAL A 439 0.47 -25.17 12.06
CA VAL A 439 0.09 -25.19 13.48
C VAL A 439 0.50 -26.52 14.13
N GLU A 440 0.21 -27.66 13.51
CA GLU A 440 0.61 -28.97 14.00
C GLU A 440 2.14 -29.12 14.14
N LEU A 441 2.89 -28.52 13.25
CA LEU A 441 4.36 -28.46 13.35
C LEU A 441 4.84 -27.51 14.45
N TYR A 442 4.20 -26.35 14.58
CA TYR A 442 4.51 -25.35 15.61
C TYR A 442 4.33 -25.93 17.04
N GLU A 443 3.27 -26.69 17.27
CA GLU A 443 3.02 -27.36 18.55
C GLU A 443 4.09 -28.40 18.89
N LYS A 444 4.72 -29.01 17.89
CA LYS A 444 5.83 -29.97 18.09
C LYS A 444 7.16 -29.26 18.29
N ASP A 445 7.47 -28.33 17.44
CA ASP A 445 8.69 -27.51 17.42
C ASP A 445 8.48 -26.29 16.54
N PRO A 446 8.49 -25.06 17.08
CA PRO A 446 8.34 -23.83 16.30
C PRO A 446 9.29 -23.71 15.11
N ALA A 447 10.51 -24.26 15.19
CA ALA A 447 11.47 -24.23 14.09
C ALA A 447 11.02 -25.07 12.88
N LEU A 448 10.26 -26.15 13.10
CA LEU A 448 9.70 -26.95 12.02
C LEU A 448 8.62 -26.17 11.26
N ALA A 449 7.74 -25.47 11.97
CA ALA A 449 6.72 -24.62 11.34
C ALA A 449 7.37 -23.51 10.49
N LYS A 450 8.40 -22.88 11.03
CA LYS A 450 9.16 -21.83 10.37
C LYS A 450 9.80 -22.33 9.06
N THR A 451 10.48 -23.47 9.12
CA THR A 451 11.07 -24.13 7.94
C THR A 451 10.01 -24.50 6.91
N PHE A 452 8.89 -25.05 7.36
CA PHE A 452 7.78 -25.44 6.48
C PHE A 452 7.17 -24.22 5.75
N LEU A 453 6.85 -23.14 6.48
CA LEU A 453 6.29 -21.92 5.91
C LEU A 453 7.28 -21.21 4.97
N THR A 454 8.58 -21.21 5.31
CA THR A 454 9.63 -20.67 4.44
C THR A 454 9.66 -21.42 3.11
N ASN A 455 9.69 -22.75 3.13
CA ASN A 455 9.70 -23.58 1.90
C ASN A 455 8.42 -23.38 1.08
N TYR A 456 7.26 -23.30 1.73
CA TYR A 456 5.99 -23.03 1.04
C TYR A 456 6.00 -21.67 0.36
N THR A 457 6.36 -20.60 1.07
CA THR A 457 6.45 -19.24 0.52
C THR A 457 7.43 -19.17 -0.66
N HIS A 458 8.63 -19.76 -0.51
CA HIS A 458 9.59 -19.85 -1.61
C HIS A 458 9.02 -20.55 -2.84
N SER A 459 8.31 -21.67 -2.63
CA SER A 459 7.68 -22.43 -3.72
C SER A 459 6.61 -21.59 -4.45
N ARG A 460 5.77 -20.84 -3.71
CA ARG A 460 4.74 -19.98 -4.31
C ARG A 460 5.33 -18.82 -5.08
N CYS A 461 6.33 -18.15 -4.51
CA CYS A 461 7.07 -17.07 -5.16
C CYS A 461 7.74 -17.55 -6.45
N ALA A 462 8.43 -18.69 -6.41
CA ALA A 462 9.10 -19.27 -7.58
C ALA A 462 8.09 -19.68 -8.67
N LYS A 463 6.97 -20.31 -8.30
CA LYS A 463 5.88 -20.68 -9.22
C LYS A 463 5.27 -19.44 -9.88
N ALA A 464 5.08 -18.33 -9.14
CA ALA A 464 4.54 -17.10 -9.70
C ALA A 464 5.47 -16.52 -10.77
N VAL A 465 6.76 -16.40 -10.47
CA VAL A 465 7.79 -15.89 -11.41
C VAL A 465 7.86 -16.76 -12.66
N ASP A 466 7.95 -18.08 -12.52
CA ASP A 466 8.03 -19.00 -13.65
C ASP A 466 6.76 -18.96 -14.52
N THR A 467 5.60 -18.94 -13.88
CA THR A 467 4.30 -18.85 -14.58
C THR A 467 4.22 -17.56 -15.38
N TYR A 468 4.52 -16.42 -14.77
CA TYR A 468 4.42 -15.13 -15.44
C TYR A 468 5.44 -14.97 -16.58
N TYR A 469 6.66 -15.46 -16.37
CA TYR A 469 7.68 -15.44 -17.41
C TYR A 469 7.25 -16.23 -18.64
N ARG A 470 6.79 -17.50 -18.47
CA ARG A 470 6.33 -18.34 -19.57
C ARG A 470 5.08 -17.75 -20.25
N THR A 471 4.14 -17.25 -19.47
CA THR A 471 2.94 -16.59 -20.02
C THR A 471 3.32 -15.37 -20.86
N ALA A 472 4.32 -14.59 -20.43
CA ALA A 472 4.80 -13.44 -21.20
C ALA A 472 5.42 -13.86 -22.54
N GLU A 473 6.18 -14.98 -22.58
CA GLU A 473 6.70 -15.54 -23.83
C GLU A 473 5.54 -15.99 -24.76
N GLU A 474 4.56 -16.71 -24.24
CA GLU A 474 3.38 -17.16 -25.00
C GLU A 474 2.54 -15.98 -25.55
N LEU A 475 2.30 -14.96 -24.72
CA LEU A 475 1.55 -13.76 -25.12
C LEU A 475 2.35 -12.93 -26.14
N THR A 476 3.67 -12.87 -26.02
CA THR A 476 4.53 -12.22 -27.02
C THR A 476 4.40 -12.91 -28.37
N LEU A 477 4.40 -14.25 -28.42
CA LEU A 477 4.21 -15.00 -29.66
C LEU A 477 2.80 -14.82 -30.23
N LYS A 478 1.78 -14.85 -29.39
CA LYS A 478 0.39 -14.72 -29.81
C LYS A 478 0.04 -13.34 -30.34
N TRP A 479 0.58 -12.29 -29.74
CA TRP A 479 0.22 -10.89 -29.98
C TRP A 479 1.38 -10.05 -30.54
N ASN A 480 2.37 -10.69 -31.18
CA ASN A 480 3.55 -10.01 -31.69
C ASN A 480 3.23 -9.08 -32.89
N ASP A 481 2.13 -9.35 -33.57
CA ASP A 481 1.70 -8.64 -34.77
C ASP A 481 0.64 -7.60 -34.44
N ASN A 482 1.08 -6.37 -34.14
CA ASN A 482 0.16 -5.25 -33.86
C ASN A 482 -0.47 -4.64 -35.12
N THR A 483 -0.38 -5.32 -36.26
CA THR A 483 -0.86 -4.81 -37.56
C THR A 483 -2.33 -5.11 -37.83
N PHE A 484 -3.05 -5.68 -36.89
CA PHE A 484 -4.47 -6.02 -37.07
C PHE A 484 -5.36 -5.50 -35.95
#